data_a9869664b3ceda61c6a7d9afeb3e29ab
#
_entry.id   a9869664b3ceda61c6a7d9afeb3e29ab
#
_cell.length_a   1.000
_cell.length_b   1.000
_cell.length_c   1.000
_cell.angle_alpha   90.00
_cell.angle_beta   90.00
_cell.angle_gamma   90.00
#
_symmetry.space_group_name_H-M   'P 1'
#
loop_
_entity.id
_entity.type
_entity.pdbx_description
1 polymer ?
#
loop_
_entity_poly.entity_id
_entity_poly.type
_entity_poly.pdbx_seq_one_letter_code
_entity_poly.pdbx_strand_id
1 'polypeptide(L)'
;DAKLDVAIDAGNGSGGTVTRVASGAYDMGFADLAALMEFHANNPDAPNKPVAIMMVYNNTPAAVFALKKSGIQTPADLAGKKLGAPVFDAGRKAWPIFAKANKVNGATWVSMDPPLRETMLVRGDVDAITGFSFTSLLNLEARGAKAGDVVMFPYALHGVKLYGNAIIASPKILKENPAAVRAFLKAFAKGTKEVLANPDAAIEHVKARDGIINVELEKRRLKMAIDQVIASPDARAEGFGQVKLPRLALMASQVGDAFATKTRVNADAVWTSAYLPSAADLNVLPPKK
;
A
#
# COMPACT_ATOMS: atom_id res chain seq x y z
N ASP A 1 -7.95 20.60 -15.58
CA ASP A 1 -7.42 20.40 -16.94
C ASP A 1 -8.15 19.28 -17.70
N ALA A 2 -8.44 18.15 -17.03
CA ALA A 2 -9.08 16.99 -17.68
C ALA A 2 -10.60 17.14 -17.85
N LYS A 3 -11.22 18.19 -17.34
CA LYS A 3 -12.68 18.45 -17.33
C LYS A 3 -13.49 17.26 -16.79
N LEU A 4 -12.92 16.58 -15.79
CA LEU A 4 -13.59 15.51 -15.07
C LEU A 4 -14.09 16.04 -13.73
N ASP A 5 -15.32 15.68 -13.38
CA ASP A 5 -15.83 15.81 -12.03
C ASP A 5 -15.52 14.52 -11.28
N VAL A 6 -14.70 14.60 -10.21
CA VAL A 6 -14.21 13.45 -9.47
C VAL A 6 -14.53 13.61 -7.99
N ALA A 7 -15.48 12.81 -7.51
CA ALA A 7 -15.73 12.68 -6.08
C ALA A 7 -14.71 11.67 -5.46
N ILE A 8 -14.12 12.03 -4.33
CA ILE A 8 -13.15 11.17 -3.64
C ILE A 8 -13.60 10.95 -2.19
N ASP A 9 -13.80 9.71 -1.82
CA ASP A 9 -14.18 9.31 -0.46
C ASP A 9 -13.09 8.49 0.22
N ALA A 10 -12.99 8.62 1.54
CA ALA A 10 -12.07 7.81 2.33
C ALA A 10 -12.52 6.34 2.35
N GLY A 11 -11.55 5.44 2.18
CA GLY A 11 -11.76 4.00 2.27
C GLY A 11 -11.48 3.44 3.67
N ASN A 12 -11.97 2.23 3.93
CA ASN A 12 -11.73 1.48 5.17
C ASN A 12 -10.69 0.37 4.95
N GLY A 13 -9.58 0.71 4.26
CA GLY A 13 -8.54 -0.25 3.88
C GLY A 13 -8.77 -0.88 2.51
N SER A 14 -7.70 -1.51 1.98
CA SER A 14 -7.66 -1.96 0.59
C SER A 14 -8.70 -3.02 0.26
N GLY A 15 -8.96 -3.99 1.13
CA GLY A 15 -10.00 -5.00 0.91
C GLY A 15 -11.39 -4.39 0.77
N GLY A 16 -11.72 -3.41 1.62
CA GLY A 16 -12.98 -2.66 1.54
C GLY A 16 -13.11 -1.85 0.24
N THR A 17 -12.01 -1.21 -0.19
CA THR A 17 -11.97 -0.46 -1.45
C THR A 17 -12.19 -1.39 -2.65
N VAL A 18 -11.50 -2.53 -2.72
CA VAL A 18 -11.69 -3.52 -3.79
C VAL A 18 -13.15 -3.98 -3.86
N THR A 19 -13.75 -4.31 -2.70
CA THR A 19 -15.16 -4.75 -2.63
C THR A 19 -16.13 -3.66 -3.12
N ARG A 20 -15.91 -2.40 -2.76
CA ARG A 20 -16.76 -1.29 -3.20
C ARG A 20 -16.66 -1.03 -4.71
N VAL A 21 -15.47 -1.17 -5.30
CA VAL A 21 -15.30 -1.07 -6.76
C VAL A 21 -15.93 -2.28 -7.46
N ALA A 22 -15.77 -3.49 -6.91
CA ALA A 22 -16.38 -4.69 -7.47
C ALA A 22 -17.92 -4.67 -7.42
N SER A 23 -18.51 -4.06 -6.38
CA SER A 23 -19.97 -3.91 -6.26
C SER A 23 -20.54 -2.81 -7.17
N GLY A 24 -19.70 -1.98 -7.80
CA GLY A 24 -20.12 -0.84 -8.60
C GLY A 24 -20.51 0.40 -7.79
N ALA A 25 -20.30 0.41 -6.48
CA ALA A 25 -20.52 1.60 -5.64
C ALA A 25 -19.51 2.72 -5.98
N TYR A 26 -18.35 2.36 -6.50
CA TYR A 26 -17.31 3.28 -6.99
C TYR A 26 -16.77 2.80 -8.34
N ASP A 27 -16.44 3.74 -9.20
CA ASP A 27 -15.87 3.46 -10.52
C ASP A 27 -14.41 3.01 -10.42
N MET A 28 -13.65 3.66 -9.54
CA MET A 28 -12.23 3.42 -9.32
C MET A 28 -11.89 3.44 -7.83
N GLY A 29 -10.70 2.94 -7.49
CA GLY A 29 -10.21 2.95 -6.12
C GLY A 29 -8.69 2.97 -6.05
N PHE A 30 -8.15 3.32 -4.89
CA PHE A 30 -6.73 3.23 -4.58
C PHE A 30 -6.53 2.12 -3.53
N ALA A 31 -5.97 0.99 -3.93
CA ALA A 31 -5.90 -0.21 -3.10
C ALA A 31 -4.60 -0.99 -3.32
N ASP A 32 -4.19 -1.75 -2.29
CA ASP A 32 -3.05 -2.65 -2.36
C ASP A 32 -3.31 -3.78 -3.37
N LEU A 33 -2.32 -4.07 -4.21
CA LEU A 33 -2.44 -5.06 -5.27
C LEU A 33 -2.62 -6.48 -4.74
N ALA A 34 -2.03 -6.81 -3.57
CA ALA A 34 -2.24 -8.10 -2.94
C ALA A 34 -3.70 -8.30 -2.49
N ALA A 35 -4.37 -7.24 -2.02
CA ALA A 35 -5.79 -7.29 -1.69
C ALA A 35 -6.67 -7.50 -2.93
N LEU A 36 -6.30 -6.92 -4.07
CA LEU A 36 -6.96 -7.17 -5.35
C LEU A 36 -6.77 -8.62 -5.79
N MET A 37 -5.55 -9.15 -5.72
CA MET A 37 -5.22 -10.54 -6.03
C MET A 37 -6.01 -11.52 -5.15
N GLU A 38 -6.05 -11.26 -3.84
CA GLU A 38 -6.84 -12.05 -2.89
C GLU A 38 -8.33 -12.04 -3.25
N PHE A 39 -8.88 -10.87 -3.58
CA PHE A 39 -10.29 -10.77 -4.00
C PHE A 39 -10.58 -11.62 -5.23
N HIS A 40 -9.73 -11.55 -6.26
CA HIS A 40 -9.88 -12.35 -7.48
C HIS A 40 -9.88 -13.86 -7.20
N ALA A 41 -8.93 -14.30 -6.37
CA ALA A 41 -8.77 -15.73 -6.07
C ALA A 41 -9.87 -16.27 -5.13
N ASN A 42 -10.42 -15.43 -4.26
CA ASN A 42 -11.48 -15.82 -3.33
C ASN A 42 -12.90 -15.71 -3.93
N ASN A 43 -13.03 -14.99 -5.05
CA ASN A 43 -14.30 -14.78 -5.76
C ASN A 43 -14.15 -15.14 -7.24
N PRO A 44 -13.86 -16.41 -7.58
CA PRO A 44 -13.58 -16.82 -8.97
C PRO A 44 -14.71 -16.49 -9.92
N ASP A 45 -15.96 -16.60 -9.47
CA ASP A 45 -17.18 -16.42 -10.27
C ASP A 45 -17.75 -14.99 -10.22
N ALA A 46 -17.11 -14.05 -9.52
CA ALA A 46 -17.58 -12.66 -9.48
C ALA A 46 -17.52 -12.03 -10.88
N PRO A 47 -18.64 -11.43 -11.39
CA PRO A 47 -18.70 -10.93 -12.76
C PRO A 47 -17.92 -9.62 -12.96
N ASN A 48 -17.76 -8.84 -11.90
CA ASN A 48 -17.24 -7.46 -11.96
C ASN A 48 -15.93 -7.33 -11.17
N LYS A 49 -14.93 -8.18 -11.45
CA LYS A 49 -13.63 -8.09 -10.77
C LYS A 49 -12.88 -6.83 -11.22
N PRO A 50 -12.54 -5.92 -10.30
CA PRO A 50 -11.73 -4.76 -10.65
C PRO A 50 -10.36 -5.17 -11.19
N VAL A 51 -9.74 -4.28 -11.98
CA VAL A 51 -8.40 -4.49 -12.56
C VAL A 51 -7.52 -3.31 -12.18
N ALA A 52 -6.27 -3.58 -11.83
CA ALA A 52 -5.28 -2.52 -11.61
C ALA A 52 -4.83 -1.94 -12.96
N ILE A 53 -4.82 -0.61 -13.04
CA ILE A 53 -4.58 0.15 -14.28
C ILE A 53 -3.40 1.12 -14.19
N MET A 54 -2.89 1.38 -12.98
CA MET A 54 -1.66 2.18 -12.76
C MET A 54 -1.07 1.81 -11.40
N MET A 55 0.21 1.42 -11.37
CA MET A 55 0.95 1.17 -10.14
C MET A 55 1.46 2.48 -9.57
N VAL A 56 1.16 2.76 -8.29
CA VAL A 56 1.60 3.98 -7.62
C VAL A 56 2.66 3.69 -6.55
N TYR A 57 2.42 2.68 -5.72
CA TYR A 57 3.39 2.24 -4.73
C TYR A 57 4.14 1.02 -5.27
N ASN A 58 5.33 1.27 -5.82
CA ASN A 58 6.14 0.20 -6.43
C ASN A 58 6.62 -0.86 -5.42
N ASN A 59 6.65 -0.52 -4.13
CA ASN A 59 6.92 -1.45 -3.03
C ASN A 59 5.77 -1.44 -2.03
N THR A 60 5.57 -2.58 -1.35
CA THR A 60 4.67 -2.62 -0.20
C THR A 60 5.17 -1.68 0.90
N PRO A 61 4.33 -0.82 1.46
CA PRO A 61 4.67 -0.01 2.63
C PRO A 61 4.61 -0.77 3.95
N ALA A 62 4.27 -2.06 3.93
CA ALA A 62 4.16 -2.86 5.12
C ALA A 62 5.50 -2.95 5.86
N ALA A 63 5.43 -2.87 7.19
CA ALA A 63 6.56 -3.00 8.08
C ALA A 63 6.13 -3.64 9.40
N VAL A 64 7.09 -4.23 10.11
CA VAL A 64 6.94 -4.57 11.51
C VAL A 64 7.54 -3.44 12.35
N PHE A 65 6.89 -3.14 13.46
CA PHE A 65 7.34 -2.15 14.44
C PHE A 65 7.46 -2.78 15.82
N ALA A 66 8.55 -2.49 16.50
CA ALA A 66 8.77 -2.81 17.90
C ALA A 66 9.35 -1.59 18.62
N LEU A 67 9.37 -1.61 19.95
CA LEU A 67 10.08 -0.62 20.72
C LEU A 67 11.42 -1.21 21.22
N LYS A 68 12.49 -0.42 21.24
CA LYS A 68 13.82 -0.86 21.72
C LYS A 68 13.76 -1.53 23.10
N LYS A 69 12.88 -1.07 23.99
CA LYS A 69 12.68 -1.66 25.31
C LYS A 69 12.22 -3.12 25.29
N SER A 70 11.69 -3.63 24.17
CA SER A 70 11.30 -5.04 24.00
C SER A 70 12.47 -5.98 23.73
N GLY A 71 13.67 -5.44 23.48
CA GLY A 71 14.87 -6.20 23.13
C GLY A 71 14.88 -6.68 21.66
N ILE A 72 13.86 -6.35 20.86
CA ILE A 72 13.80 -6.71 19.44
C ILE A 72 14.66 -5.73 18.65
N GLN A 73 15.74 -6.23 18.03
CA GLN A 73 16.68 -5.44 17.23
C GLN A 73 16.83 -5.97 15.79
N THR A 74 16.51 -7.25 15.58
CA THR A 74 16.57 -7.91 14.29
C THR A 74 15.23 -8.62 14.00
N PRO A 75 14.92 -8.94 12.74
CA PRO A 75 13.73 -9.75 12.42
C PRO A 75 13.69 -11.09 13.16
N ALA A 76 14.85 -11.72 13.40
CA ALA A 76 14.94 -13.01 14.11
C ALA A 76 14.41 -12.92 15.56
N ASP A 77 14.56 -11.77 16.21
CA ASP A 77 14.10 -11.55 17.58
C ASP A 77 12.56 -11.56 17.71
N LEU A 78 11.85 -11.56 16.59
CA LEU A 78 10.38 -11.71 16.54
C LEU A 78 9.94 -13.16 16.79
N ALA A 79 10.87 -14.14 16.84
CA ALA A 79 10.55 -15.52 17.13
C ALA A 79 9.86 -15.66 18.50
N GLY A 80 8.72 -16.34 18.55
CA GLY A 80 7.92 -16.53 19.76
C GLY A 80 7.23 -15.27 20.30
N LYS A 81 7.36 -14.12 19.66
CA LYS A 81 6.77 -12.85 20.11
C LYS A 81 5.29 -12.73 19.80
N LYS A 82 4.62 -11.87 20.57
CA LYS A 82 3.22 -11.53 20.43
C LYS A 82 3.07 -10.31 19.50
N LEU A 83 2.54 -10.52 18.31
CA LEU A 83 2.32 -9.48 17.31
C LEU A 83 0.88 -9.00 17.32
N GLY A 84 0.68 -7.70 17.15
CA GLY A 84 -0.64 -7.08 17.10
C GLY A 84 -0.97 -6.50 15.72
N ALA A 85 -2.14 -6.84 15.18
CA ALA A 85 -2.69 -6.20 13.98
C ALA A 85 -4.16 -6.57 13.76
N PRO A 86 -4.93 -5.75 13.02
CA PRO A 86 -6.22 -6.16 12.48
C PRO A 86 -6.11 -7.42 11.64
N VAL A 87 -7.17 -8.23 11.61
CA VAL A 87 -7.18 -9.49 10.82
C VAL A 87 -6.97 -9.22 9.32
N PHE A 88 -7.48 -8.08 8.84
CA PHE A 88 -7.39 -7.66 7.43
C PHE A 88 -6.15 -6.79 7.10
N ASP A 89 -5.23 -6.60 8.06
CA ASP A 89 -4.01 -5.82 7.84
C ASP A 89 -3.10 -6.46 6.79
N ALA A 90 -2.64 -5.67 5.82
CA ALA A 90 -1.82 -6.15 4.71
C ALA A 90 -0.48 -6.74 5.19
N GLY A 91 0.14 -6.13 6.21
CA GLY A 91 1.38 -6.64 6.80
C GLY A 91 1.16 -7.97 7.51
N ARG A 92 0.04 -8.12 8.25
CA ARG A 92 -0.33 -9.39 8.89
C ARG A 92 -0.57 -10.49 7.84
N LYS A 93 -1.28 -10.19 6.76
CA LYS A 93 -1.53 -11.17 5.68
C LYS A 93 -0.26 -11.58 4.97
N ALA A 94 0.64 -10.64 4.71
CA ALA A 94 1.94 -10.91 4.08
C ALA A 94 3.00 -11.44 5.07
N TRP A 95 2.70 -11.54 6.37
CA TRP A 95 3.61 -12.06 7.39
C TRP A 95 4.23 -13.41 7.05
N PRO A 96 3.52 -14.43 6.51
CA PRO A 96 4.15 -15.71 6.19
C PRO A 96 5.34 -15.56 5.22
N ILE A 97 5.28 -14.60 4.28
CA ILE A 97 6.37 -14.31 3.35
C ILE A 97 7.56 -13.70 4.11
N PHE A 98 7.29 -12.70 4.97
CA PHE A 98 8.30 -12.06 5.81
C PHE A 98 8.96 -13.06 6.77
N ALA A 99 8.14 -13.85 7.47
CA ALA A 99 8.61 -14.84 8.43
C ALA A 99 9.50 -15.88 7.77
N LYS A 100 9.12 -16.40 6.60
CA LYS A 100 9.91 -17.34 5.81
C LYS A 100 11.25 -16.73 5.38
N ALA A 101 11.24 -15.51 4.83
CA ALA A 101 12.43 -14.83 4.35
C ALA A 101 13.43 -14.54 5.48
N ASN A 102 12.96 -14.30 6.69
CA ASN A 102 13.77 -13.93 7.86
C ASN A 102 13.90 -15.06 8.90
N LYS A 103 13.44 -16.28 8.58
CA LYS A 103 13.51 -17.48 9.45
C LYS A 103 12.86 -17.26 10.83
N VAL A 104 11.77 -16.51 10.89
CA VAL A 104 11.02 -16.24 12.12
C VAL A 104 9.96 -17.33 12.32
N ASN A 105 9.97 -17.95 13.49
CA ASN A 105 9.02 -19.01 13.86
C ASN A 105 8.32 -18.70 15.18
N GLY A 106 7.13 -19.27 15.37
CA GLY A 106 6.42 -19.26 16.66
C GLY A 106 5.80 -17.92 17.06
N ALA A 107 5.76 -16.91 16.18
CA ALA A 107 5.05 -15.66 16.46
C ALA A 107 3.54 -15.91 16.60
N THR A 108 2.92 -15.26 17.58
CA THR A 108 1.47 -15.33 17.83
C THR A 108 0.79 -14.00 17.54
N TRP A 109 -0.53 -14.03 17.30
CA TRP A 109 -1.25 -12.83 16.90
C TRP A 109 -2.32 -12.43 17.90
N VAL A 110 -2.35 -11.14 18.22
CA VAL A 110 -3.47 -10.46 18.88
C VAL A 110 -4.22 -9.65 17.84
N SER A 111 -5.51 -9.94 17.68
CA SER A 111 -6.39 -9.18 16.81
C SER A 111 -6.92 -7.95 17.52
N MET A 112 -6.96 -6.83 16.82
CA MET A 112 -7.43 -5.55 17.35
C MET A 112 -7.97 -4.65 16.24
N ASP A 113 -8.70 -3.62 16.61
CA ASP A 113 -9.10 -2.58 15.70
C ASP A 113 -7.93 -1.65 15.34
N PRO A 114 -7.89 -1.08 14.12
CA PRO A 114 -6.79 -0.24 13.66
C PRO A 114 -6.40 0.90 14.62
N PRO A 115 -7.32 1.65 15.26
CA PRO A 115 -6.97 2.73 16.17
C PRO A 115 -6.23 2.30 17.45
N LEU A 116 -6.35 1.02 17.84
CA LEU A 116 -5.76 0.49 19.06
C LEU A 116 -4.32 0.00 18.86
N ARG A 117 -3.91 -0.28 17.65
CA ARG A 117 -2.67 -0.97 17.30
C ARG A 117 -1.43 -0.32 17.92
N GLU A 118 -1.18 0.94 17.62
CA GLU A 118 -0.02 1.66 18.12
C GLU A 118 -0.08 1.89 19.62
N THR A 119 -1.28 2.10 20.18
CA THR A 119 -1.49 2.24 21.63
C THR A 119 -1.10 0.97 22.37
N MET A 120 -1.50 -0.19 21.88
CA MET A 120 -1.17 -1.49 22.48
C MET A 120 0.33 -1.78 22.48
N LEU A 121 1.04 -1.37 21.40
CA LEU A 121 2.51 -1.47 21.36
C LEU A 121 3.17 -0.55 22.39
N VAL A 122 2.73 0.71 22.49
CA VAL A 122 3.31 1.67 23.45
C VAL A 122 3.10 1.21 24.89
N ARG A 123 1.95 0.64 25.20
CA ARG A 123 1.61 0.07 26.52
C ARG A 123 2.36 -1.24 26.82
N GLY A 124 2.81 -1.97 25.80
CA GLY A 124 3.44 -3.28 25.95
C GLY A 124 2.45 -4.45 26.02
N ASP A 125 1.22 -4.25 25.57
CA ASP A 125 0.20 -5.31 25.50
C ASP A 125 0.55 -6.33 24.39
N VAL A 126 1.36 -5.89 23.39
CA VAL A 126 2.01 -6.69 22.34
C VAL A 126 3.47 -6.31 22.22
N ASP A 127 4.31 -7.23 21.73
CA ASP A 127 5.76 -7.04 21.57
C ASP A 127 6.10 -6.27 20.28
N ALA A 128 5.29 -6.48 19.23
CA ALA A 128 5.43 -5.83 17.93
C ALA A 128 4.07 -5.68 17.25
N ILE A 129 4.00 -4.82 16.24
CA ILE A 129 2.81 -4.63 15.40
C ILE A 129 3.20 -4.64 13.93
N THR A 130 2.24 -4.92 13.03
CA THR A 130 2.39 -4.62 11.61
C THR A 130 1.60 -3.36 11.25
N GLY A 131 2.04 -2.65 10.22
CA GLY A 131 1.37 -1.47 9.69
C GLY A 131 2.13 -0.88 8.51
N PHE A 132 1.67 0.25 7.97
CA PHE A 132 2.39 0.96 6.92
C PHE A 132 3.47 1.86 7.53
N SER A 133 4.67 1.83 6.98
CA SER A 133 5.87 2.47 7.52
C SER A 133 5.63 3.96 7.84
N PHE A 134 5.10 4.72 6.91
CA PHE A 134 4.82 6.15 7.08
C PHE A 134 3.54 6.45 7.89
N THR A 135 2.70 5.46 8.17
CA THR A 135 1.50 5.64 9.01
C THR A 135 1.81 5.28 10.45
N SER A 136 2.23 4.04 10.70
CA SER A 136 2.42 3.54 12.06
C SER A 136 3.59 4.19 12.77
N LEU A 137 4.69 4.54 12.08
CA LEU A 137 5.79 5.28 12.71
C LEU A 137 5.31 6.61 13.29
N LEU A 138 4.64 7.41 12.45
CA LEU A 138 4.16 8.73 12.87
C LEU A 138 3.05 8.64 13.93
N ASN A 139 2.22 7.61 13.85
CA ASN A 139 1.19 7.36 14.87
C ASN A 139 1.81 6.92 16.21
N LEU A 140 2.91 6.16 16.21
CA LEU A 140 3.67 5.82 17.42
C LEU A 140 4.26 7.07 18.07
N GLU A 141 4.86 7.95 17.26
CA GLU A 141 5.38 9.22 17.76
C GLU A 141 4.28 10.11 18.37
N ALA A 142 3.13 10.19 17.71
CA ALA A 142 1.97 10.92 18.23
C ALA A 142 1.43 10.34 19.56
N ARG A 143 1.73 9.09 19.87
CA ARG A 143 1.40 8.42 21.15
C ARG A 143 2.55 8.43 22.16
N GLY A 144 3.58 9.25 21.91
CA GLY A 144 4.68 9.50 22.84
C GLY A 144 5.89 8.56 22.67
N ALA A 145 5.91 7.67 21.69
CA ALA A 145 7.13 6.94 21.36
C ALA A 145 8.14 7.90 20.72
N LYS A 146 9.36 7.96 21.25
CA LYS A 146 10.42 8.73 20.58
C LYS A 146 10.83 8.01 19.30
N ALA A 147 11.08 8.75 18.21
CA ALA A 147 11.50 8.18 16.92
C ALA A 147 12.74 7.26 17.08
N GLY A 148 13.69 7.65 17.91
CA GLY A 148 14.88 6.86 18.21
C GLY A 148 14.64 5.57 18.99
N ASP A 149 13.47 5.37 19.59
CA ASP A 149 13.10 4.19 20.35
C ASP A 149 12.26 3.19 19.53
N VAL A 150 11.86 3.56 18.31
CA VAL A 150 11.10 2.68 17.41
C VAL A 150 12.08 1.89 16.54
N VAL A 151 11.95 0.57 16.56
CA VAL A 151 12.59 -0.36 15.63
C VAL A 151 11.58 -0.67 14.52
N MET A 152 12.01 -0.55 13.27
CA MET A 152 11.16 -0.79 12.11
C MET A 152 11.85 -1.74 11.13
N PHE A 153 11.13 -2.78 10.71
CA PHE A 153 11.55 -3.73 9.66
C PHE A 153 10.65 -3.58 8.44
N PRO A 154 10.99 -2.71 7.47
CA PRO A 154 10.23 -2.59 6.22
C PRO A 154 10.29 -3.90 5.43
N TYR A 155 9.15 -4.42 5.03
CA TYR A 155 9.02 -5.69 4.32
C TYR A 155 9.86 -5.73 3.03
N ALA A 156 9.85 -4.64 2.27
CA ALA A 156 10.61 -4.52 1.02
C ALA A 156 12.13 -4.66 1.20
N LEU A 157 12.66 -4.29 2.38
CA LEU A 157 14.08 -4.43 2.72
C LEU A 157 14.42 -5.79 3.34
N HIS A 158 13.40 -6.58 3.71
CA HIS A 158 13.53 -7.87 4.38
C HIS A 158 12.95 -9.03 3.57
N GLY A 159 13.16 -9.00 2.24
CA GLY A 159 12.87 -10.14 1.35
C GLY A 159 11.44 -10.22 0.82
N VAL A 160 10.55 -9.28 1.16
CA VAL A 160 9.17 -9.26 0.67
C VAL A 160 9.06 -8.30 -0.51
N LYS A 161 9.03 -8.83 -1.73
CA LYS A 161 9.06 -8.05 -2.99
C LYS A 161 7.66 -7.81 -3.59
N LEU A 162 6.66 -7.56 -2.72
CA LEU A 162 5.31 -7.24 -3.16
C LEU A 162 5.22 -5.78 -3.66
N TYR A 163 4.41 -5.55 -4.69
CA TYR A 163 3.91 -4.23 -5.01
C TYR A 163 2.94 -3.76 -3.90
N GLY A 164 2.77 -2.45 -3.76
CA GLY A 164 1.81 -1.86 -2.85
C GLY A 164 0.53 -1.41 -3.57
N ASN A 165 0.13 -0.14 -3.36
CA ASN A 165 -1.13 0.37 -3.87
C ASN A 165 -1.08 0.74 -5.35
N ALA A 166 -2.15 0.36 -6.04
CA ALA A 166 -2.44 0.70 -7.42
C ALA A 166 -3.76 1.46 -7.54
N ILE A 167 -3.96 2.20 -8.62
CA ILE A 167 -5.27 2.62 -9.06
C ILE A 167 -5.93 1.39 -9.70
N ILE A 168 -7.10 1.03 -9.18
CA ILE A 168 -7.95 -0.05 -9.68
C ILE A 168 -9.21 0.54 -10.29
N ALA A 169 -9.78 -0.13 -11.28
CA ALA A 169 -11.02 0.31 -11.94
C ALA A 169 -11.99 -0.84 -12.13
N SER A 170 -13.28 -0.54 -12.10
CA SER A 170 -14.33 -1.50 -12.39
C SER A 170 -14.36 -1.82 -13.90
N PRO A 171 -14.71 -3.05 -14.30
CA PRO A 171 -14.89 -3.39 -15.71
C PRO A 171 -15.92 -2.49 -16.40
N LYS A 172 -16.90 -2.00 -15.65
CA LYS A 172 -17.95 -1.11 -16.16
C LYS A 172 -17.36 0.20 -16.68
N ILE A 173 -16.63 0.97 -15.84
CA ILE A 173 -16.04 2.26 -16.26
C ILE A 173 -15.03 2.09 -17.38
N LEU A 174 -14.27 0.97 -17.38
CA LEU A 174 -13.30 0.66 -18.42
C LEU A 174 -13.95 0.45 -19.78
N LYS A 175 -15.18 -0.10 -19.81
CA LYS A 175 -15.95 -0.35 -21.02
C LYS A 175 -16.76 0.87 -21.44
N GLU A 176 -17.45 1.51 -20.51
CA GLU A 176 -18.40 2.59 -20.81
C GLU A 176 -17.72 3.93 -21.04
N ASN A 177 -16.63 4.23 -20.32
CA ASN A 177 -15.93 5.52 -20.44
C ASN A 177 -14.40 5.40 -20.38
N PRO A 178 -13.77 4.66 -21.31
CA PRO A 178 -12.32 4.50 -21.34
C PRO A 178 -11.57 5.82 -21.55
N ALA A 179 -12.20 6.80 -22.18
CA ALA A 179 -11.62 8.14 -22.40
C ALA A 179 -11.45 8.89 -21.07
N ALA A 180 -12.46 8.85 -20.20
CA ALA A 180 -12.38 9.46 -18.87
C ALA A 180 -11.30 8.78 -18.01
N VAL A 181 -11.19 7.45 -18.05
CA VAL A 181 -10.14 6.70 -17.34
C VAL A 181 -8.75 7.16 -17.79
N ARG A 182 -8.50 7.26 -19.11
CA ARG A 182 -7.20 7.74 -19.63
C ARG A 182 -6.93 9.18 -19.22
N ALA A 183 -7.94 10.05 -19.29
CA ALA A 183 -7.81 11.45 -18.88
C ALA A 183 -7.51 11.58 -17.38
N PHE A 184 -8.16 10.75 -16.54
CA PHE A 184 -7.90 10.68 -15.11
C PHE A 184 -6.45 10.24 -14.84
N LEU A 185 -5.98 9.14 -15.44
CA LEU A 185 -4.62 8.64 -15.23
C LEU A 185 -3.57 9.64 -15.69
N LYS A 186 -3.81 10.36 -16.79
CA LYS A 186 -2.91 11.43 -17.26
C LYS A 186 -2.88 12.60 -16.26
N ALA A 187 -4.04 13.03 -15.76
CA ALA A 187 -4.11 14.08 -14.74
C ALA A 187 -3.46 13.65 -13.43
N PHE A 188 -3.63 12.38 -13.04
CA PHE A 188 -2.98 11.82 -11.85
C PHE A 188 -1.46 11.80 -11.99
N ALA A 189 -0.92 11.38 -13.14
CA ALA A 189 0.52 11.41 -13.40
C ALA A 189 1.07 12.84 -13.36
N LYS A 190 0.36 13.81 -13.97
CA LYS A 190 0.72 15.24 -13.89
C LYS A 190 0.76 15.73 -12.45
N GLY A 191 -0.31 15.47 -11.67
CA GLY A 191 -0.37 15.85 -10.26
C GLY A 191 0.74 15.18 -9.43
N THR A 192 1.05 13.92 -9.68
CA THR A 192 2.18 13.23 -9.05
C THR A 192 3.50 13.95 -9.34
N LYS A 193 3.74 14.37 -10.58
CA LYS A 193 4.94 15.12 -10.96
C LYS A 193 5.04 16.45 -10.20
N GLU A 194 3.93 17.17 -10.06
CA GLU A 194 3.85 18.43 -9.30
C GLU A 194 4.13 18.20 -7.82
N VAL A 195 3.53 17.17 -7.21
CA VAL A 195 3.79 16.78 -5.81
C VAL A 195 5.26 16.44 -5.59
N LEU A 196 5.87 15.68 -6.50
CA LEU A 196 7.30 15.32 -6.39
C LEU A 196 8.23 16.52 -6.56
N ALA A 197 7.82 17.53 -7.33
CA ALA A 197 8.58 18.76 -7.51
C ALA A 197 8.52 19.68 -6.28
N ASN A 198 7.36 19.75 -5.60
CA ASN A 198 7.15 20.58 -4.41
C ASN A 198 6.21 19.88 -3.41
N PRO A 199 6.71 18.91 -2.63
CA PRO A 199 5.88 18.16 -1.68
C PRO A 199 5.24 19.04 -0.60
N ASP A 200 5.92 20.08 -0.15
CA ASP A 200 5.41 20.97 0.91
C ASP A 200 4.19 21.76 0.45
N ALA A 201 4.21 22.28 -0.77
CA ALA A 201 3.05 22.96 -1.36
C ALA A 201 1.86 22.01 -1.57
N ALA A 202 2.12 20.72 -1.84
CA ALA A 202 1.06 19.74 -2.03
C ALA A 202 0.22 19.54 -0.76
N ILE A 203 0.78 19.71 0.43
CA ILE A 203 0.07 19.58 1.70
C ILE A 203 -1.03 20.64 1.88
N GLU A 204 -0.93 21.78 1.25
CA GLU A 204 -2.00 22.80 1.30
C GLU A 204 -3.29 22.29 0.67
N HIS A 205 -3.22 21.42 -0.35
CA HIS A 205 -4.40 20.76 -0.92
C HIS A 205 -5.04 19.74 0.06
N VAL A 206 -4.22 19.05 0.84
CA VAL A 206 -4.71 18.13 1.88
C VAL A 206 -5.39 18.92 2.98
N LYS A 207 -4.76 20.02 3.43
CA LYS A 207 -5.31 20.94 4.44
C LYS A 207 -6.62 21.58 4.00
N ALA A 208 -6.72 21.99 2.75
CA ALA A 208 -7.95 22.54 2.19
C ALA A 208 -9.11 21.53 2.21
N ARG A 209 -8.81 20.24 2.12
CA ARG A 209 -9.79 19.15 2.17
C ARG A 209 -10.11 18.73 3.60
N ASP A 210 -9.14 18.72 4.49
CA ASP A 210 -9.28 18.37 5.91
C ASP A 210 -8.52 19.40 6.76
N GLY A 211 -9.24 20.39 7.28
CA GLY A 211 -8.69 21.49 8.05
C GLY A 211 -8.13 21.12 9.44
N ILE A 212 -8.32 19.85 9.87
CA ILE A 212 -7.91 19.39 11.21
C ILE A 212 -6.53 18.72 11.19
N ILE A 213 -5.89 18.58 10.03
CA ILE A 213 -4.60 17.91 9.91
C ILE A 213 -3.47 18.62 10.64
N ASN A 214 -2.50 17.85 11.13
CA ASN A 214 -1.20 18.38 11.54
C ASN A 214 -0.30 18.48 10.29
N VAL A 215 -0.13 19.69 9.78
CA VAL A 215 0.60 19.99 8.54
C VAL A 215 2.03 19.42 8.56
N GLU A 216 2.78 19.60 9.64
CA GLU A 216 4.17 19.12 9.74
C GLU A 216 4.24 17.59 9.78
N LEU A 217 3.26 16.95 10.41
CA LEU A 217 3.14 15.48 10.39
C LEU A 217 2.86 14.99 8.98
N GLU A 218 1.95 15.64 8.26
CA GLU A 218 1.57 15.21 6.90
C GLU A 218 2.68 15.49 5.87
N LYS A 219 3.47 16.55 6.02
CA LYS A 219 4.70 16.75 5.24
C LYS A 219 5.69 15.61 5.42
N ARG A 220 5.93 15.18 6.67
CA ARG A 220 6.79 14.04 6.96
C ARG A 220 6.23 12.76 6.37
N ARG A 221 4.91 12.54 6.49
CA ARG A 221 4.22 11.37 5.92
C ARG A 221 4.38 11.31 4.41
N LEU A 222 4.11 12.41 3.72
CA LEU A 222 4.27 12.51 2.28
C LEU A 222 5.72 12.24 1.84
N LYS A 223 6.69 12.85 2.54
CA LYS A 223 8.11 12.62 2.25
C LYS A 223 8.49 11.15 2.38
N MET A 224 8.07 10.49 3.46
CA MET A 224 8.32 9.06 3.65
C MET A 224 7.67 8.22 2.55
N ALA A 225 6.43 8.52 2.15
CA ALA A 225 5.75 7.81 1.06
C ALA A 225 6.48 8.01 -0.27
N ILE A 226 6.95 9.23 -0.56
CA ILE A 226 7.76 9.51 -1.76
C ILE A 226 9.02 8.65 -1.76
N ASP A 227 9.80 8.71 -0.69
CA ASP A 227 11.12 8.07 -0.65
C ASP A 227 11.02 6.53 -0.65
N GLN A 228 10.01 5.97 0.00
CA GLN A 228 9.92 4.52 0.24
C GLN A 228 9.15 3.76 -0.85
N VAL A 229 8.11 4.36 -1.43
CA VAL A 229 7.18 3.61 -2.29
C VAL A 229 6.87 4.28 -3.64
N ILE A 230 6.89 5.62 -3.75
CA ILE A 230 6.56 6.32 -5.01
C ILE A 230 7.81 6.52 -5.87
N ALA A 231 8.88 7.10 -5.30
CA ALA A 231 10.15 7.38 -5.98
C ALA A 231 11.29 6.49 -5.44
N SER A 232 10.95 5.29 -4.98
CA SER A 232 11.91 4.29 -4.48
C SER A 232 12.92 3.88 -5.55
N PRO A 233 14.05 3.25 -5.18
CA PRO A 233 14.99 2.70 -6.15
C PRO A 233 14.34 1.75 -7.15
N ASP A 234 13.42 0.90 -6.70
CA ASP A 234 12.69 -0.04 -7.55
C ASP A 234 11.76 0.71 -8.53
N ALA A 235 11.04 1.75 -8.07
CA ALA A 235 10.21 2.59 -8.94
C ALA A 235 11.01 3.28 -10.03
N ARG A 236 12.24 3.72 -9.71
CA ARG A 236 13.16 4.32 -10.71
C ARG A 236 13.67 3.33 -11.73
N ALA A 237 13.86 2.06 -11.33
CA ALA A 237 14.31 0.99 -12.22
C ALA A 237 13.19 0.44 -13.10
N GLU A 238 11.96 0.41 -12.60
CA GLU A 238 10.81 -0.18 -13.27
C GLU A 238 9.96 0.83 -14.05
N GLY A 239 10.02 2.10 -13.67
CA GLY A 239 9.18 3.19 -14.18
C GLY A 239 7.91 3.39 -13.36
N PHE A 240 7.47 4.65 -13.23
CA PHE A 240 6.21 4.98 -12.56
C PHE A 240 5.02 4.47 -13.36
N GLY A 241 4.00 4.01 -12.68
CA GLY A 241 2.76 3.52 -13.29
C GLY A 241 2.83 2.09 -13.83
N GLN A 242 4.01 1.51 -13.94
CA GLN A 242 4.26 0.22 -14.60
C GLN A 242 4.41 -0.93 -13.60
N VAL A 243 4.28 -2.15 -14.09
CA VAL A 243 4.69 -3.39 -13.40
C VAL A 243 5.62 -4.21 -14.29
N LYS A 244 6.52 -4.97 -13.69
CA LYS A 244 7.30 -6.00 -14.35
C LYS A 244 6.55 -7.33 -14.26
N LEU A 245 6.16 -7.90 -15.39
CA LEU A 245 5.36 -9.12 -15.43
C LEU A 245 5.97 -10.29 -14.64
N PRO A 246 7.30 -10.55 -14.68
CA PRO A 246 7.89 -11.61 -13.85
C PRO A 246 7.72 -11.36 -12.35
N ARG A 247 7.84 -10.09 -11.90
CA ARG A 247 7.61 -9.72 -10.50
C ARG A 247 6.13 -9.83 -10.11
N LEU A 248 5.23 -9.47 -11.03
CA LEU A 248 3.78 -9.63 -10.82
C LEU A 248 3.40 -11.11 -10.68
N ALA A 249 3.96 -11.98 -11.50
CA ALA A 249 3.74 -13.43 -11.43
C ALA A 249 4.28 -14.03 -10.12
N LEU A 250 5.47 -13.60 -9.68
CA LEU A 250 6.02 -14.00 -8.39
C LEU A 250 5.12 -13.55 -7.24
N MET A 251 4.67 -12.28 -7.28
CA MET A 251 3.74 -11.74 -6.28
C MET A 251 2.44 -12.55 -6.24
N ALA A 252 1.88 -12.91 -7.39
CA ALA A 252 0.66 -13.73 -7.45
C ALA A 252 0.84 -15.10 -6.78
N SER A 253 1.99 -15.75 -6.99
CA SER A 253 2.32 -17.00 -6.31
C SER A 253 2.44 -16.80 -4.80
N GLN A 254 3.19 -15.79 -4.37
CA GLN A 254 3.39 -15.51 -2.94
C GLN A 254 2.08 -15.15 -2.22
N VAL A 255 1.20 -14.38 -2.87
CA VAL A 255 -0.12 -14.03 -2.32
C VAL A 255 -0.99 -15.29 -2.21
N GLY A 256 -1.01 -16.13 -3.23
CA GLY A 256 -1.74 -17.39 -3.19
C GLY A 256 -1.35 -18.27 -2.00
N ASP A 257 -0.04 -18.41 -1.79
CA ASP A 257 0.50 -19.23 -0.70
C ASP A 257 0.25 -18.60 0.69
N ALA A 258 0.51 -17.28 0.82
CA ALA A 258 0.49 -16.62 2.12
C ALA A 258 -0.92 -16.25 2.61
N PHE A 259 -1.85 -15.95 1.69
CA PHE A 259 -3.20 -15.50 2.03
C PHE A 259 -4.22 -16.64 2.07
N ALA A 260 -3.77 -17.87 1.89
CA ALA A 260 -4.63 -19.05 1.86
C ALA A 260 -5.86 -18.88 0.94
N THR A 261 -5.62 -18.45 -0.28
CA THR A 261 -6.68 -18.15 -1.26
C THR A 261 -7.40 -19.41 -1.73
N LYS A 262 -8.70 -19.28 -2.06
CA LYS A 262 -9.54 -20.41 -2.51
C LYS A 262 -9.08 -21.02 -3.83
N THR A 263 -8.59 -20.16 -4.74
CA THR A 263 -8.06 -20.58 -6.03
C THR A 263 -6.69 -19.96 -6.26
N ARG A 264 -5.97 -20.45 -7.26
CA ARG A 264 -4.70 -19.85 -7.67
C ARG A 264 -4.93 -18.41 -8.17
N VAL A 265 -4.05 -17.49 -7.76
CA VAL A 265 -4.05 -16.11 -8.25
C VAL A 265 -3.60 -16.09 -9.72
N ASN A 266 -4.43 -15.52 -10.60
CA ASN A 266 -4.06 -15.29 -12.00
C ASN A 266 -3.52 -13.86 -12.14
N ALA A 267 -2.21 -13.73 -12.34
CA ALA A 267 -1.53 -12.44 -12.47
C ALA A 267 -2.05 -11.63 -13.67
N ASP A 268 -2.35 -12.28 -14.79
CA ASP A 268 -2.81 -11.63 -16.03
C ASP A 268 -4.22 -11.05 -15.91
N ALA A 269 -5.01 -11.55 -14.97
CA ALA A 269 -6.38 -11.07 -14.74
C ALA A 269 -6.45 -9.83 -13.84
N VAL A 270 -5.38 -9.51 -13.11
CA VAL A 270 -5.40 -8.41 -12.11
C VAL A 270 -4.78 -7.11 -12.60
N TRP A 271 -4.13 -7.12 -13.76
CA TRP A 271 -3.40 -5.98 -14.29
C TRP A 271 -3.65 -5.75 -15.77
N THR A 272 -3.73 -4.47 -16.17
CA THR A 272 -3.68 -4.07 -17.57
C THR A 272 -2.96 -2.72 -17.73
N SER A 273 -2.09 -2.63 -18.72
CA SER A 273 -1.42 -1.38 -19.13
C SER A 273 -2.21 -0.61 -20.21
N ALA A 274 -3.34 -1.14 -20.68
CA ALA A 274 -4.08 -0.61 -21.83
C ALA A 274 -4.58 0.83 -21.68
N TYR A 275 -4.66 1.33 -20.45
CA TYR A 275 -5.16 2.67 -20.13
C TYR A 275 -4.05 3.63 -19.69
N LEU A 276 -2.83 3.16 -19.56
CA LEU A 276 -1.72 4.01 -19.11
C LEU A 276 -1.48 5.19 -20.05
N PRO A 277 -1.10 6.35 -19.51
CA PRO A 277 -0.63 7.49 -20.28
C PRO A 277 0.63 7.14 -21.08
N SER A 278 1.03 8.04 -21.98
CA SER A 278 2.26 7.89 -22.74
C SER A 278 3.49 7.79 -21.82
N ALA A 279 4.58 7.21 -22.33
CA ALA A 279 5.84 7.15 -21.58
C ALA A 279 6.35 8.54 -21.16
N ALA A 280 6.09 9.57 -21.97
CA ALA A 280 6.42 10.95 -21.64
C ALA A 280 5.59 11.49 -20.46
N ASP A 281 4.30 11.20 -20.41
CA ASP A 281 3.43 11.57 -19.30
C ASP A 281 3.79 10.82 -18.00
N LEU A 282 4.27 9.57 -18.11
CA LEU A 282 4.70 8.73 -16.98
C LEU A 282 6.11 9.05 -16.48
N ASN A 283 6.86 9.90 -17.19
CA ASN A 283 8.18 10.37 -16.73
C ASN A 283 8.03 11.44 -15.63
N VAL A 284 7.55 11.01 -14.48
CA VAL A 284 7.23 11.89 -13.33
C VAL A 284 8.34 11.90 -12.28
N LEU A 285 9.19 10.87 -12.24
CA LEU A 285 10.20 10.73 -11.21
C LEU A 285 11.34 11.72 -11.47
N PRO A 286 11.74 12.52 -10.45
CA PRO A 286 12.86 13.44 -10.61
C PRO A 286 14.16 12.66 -10.90
N PRO A 287 15.13 13.26 -11.61
CA PRO A 287 16.45 12.64 -11.81
C PRO A 287 17.09 12.32 -10.45
N LYS A 288 17.95 11.27 -10.43
CA LYS A 288 18.76 11.00 -9.22
C LYS A 288 19.63 12.23 -8.96
N LYS A 289 19.55 12.75 -7.73
CA LYS A 289 20.54 13.70 -7.24
C LYS A 289 21.86 12.99 -6.97
#